data_1a300117c8308adf1b926a80a6e0c7e5
#
_entry.id   1a300117c8308adf1b926a80a6e0c7e5
#
_cell.length_a   1.000
_cell.length_b   1.000
_cell.length_c   1.000
_cell.angle_alpha   90.00
_cell.angle_beta   90.00
_cell.angle_gamma   90.00
#
_symmetry.space_group_name_H-M   'P 1'
#
loop_
_entity.id
_entity.type
_entity.pdbx_description
1 polymer ?
#
loop_
_entity_poly.entity_id
_entity_poly.type
_entity_poly.pdbx_seq_one_letter_code
_entity_poly.pdbx_strand_id
1 'polypeptide(L)'
;LLMPQEAEVLASYDHYNWKEYAAITKNHYGKGTAIYIGCMTDDNTLKAVLTEALNSAEVEIPEYSWPVIVRKGINDLNKCVRYILNYSAEEQNVIYHGANGTELFSEESVQDGDTVTVLPWNLKIVEEA
;
A
#
# COMPACT_ATOMS: atom_id res chain seq x y z
N LEU A 1 28.02 1.33 5.19
CA LEU A 1 28.21 0.33 6.24
C LEU A 1 27.94 0.98 7.60
N LEU A 2 27.03 0.42 8.37
CA LEU A 2 26.60 0.95 9.66
C LEU A 2 27.07 0.05 10.79
N MET A 3 27.56 0.67 11.85
CA MET A 3 27.80 0.02 13.15
C MET A 3 26.89 0.71 14.18
N PRO A 4 25.67 0.21 14.37
CA PRO A 4 24.73 0.81 15.32
C PRO A 4 25.23 0.61 16.76
N GLN A 5 25.03 1.61 17.61
CA GLN A 5 25.38 1.53 19.04
C GLN A 5 24.18 1.06 19.87
N GLU A 6 22.99 1.59 19.59
CA GLU A 6 21.77 1.33 20.36
C GLU A 6 20.58 0.92 19.48
N ALA A 7 20.67 1.14 18.16
CA ALA A 7 19.59 0.79 17.25
C ALA A 7 19.51 -0.73 17.05
N GLU A 8 18.29 -1.24 16.97
CA GLU A 8 18.00 -2.62 16.60
C GLU A 8 18.45 -2.88 15.15
N VAL A 9 19.14 -4.00 14.91
CA VAL A 9 19.54 -4.44 13.57
C VAL A 9 18.46 -5.32 12.99
N LEU A 10 17.76 -4.85 11.96
CA LEU A 10 16.75 -5.62 11.24
C LEU A 10 17.36 -6.52 10.16
N ALA A 11 18.45 -6.07 9.54
CA ALA A 11 19.18 -6.86 8.55
C ALA A 11 20.68 -6.49 8.54
N SER A 12 21.50 -7.49 8.25
CA SER A 12 22.95 -7.35 8.05
C SER A 12 23.33 -7.82 6.65
N TYR A 13 24.55 -7.48 6.21
CA TYR A 13 25.05 -7.94 4.91
C TYR A 13 25.42 -9.43 4.97
N ASP A 14 24.91 -10.21 4.03
CA ASP A 14 25.35 -11.60 3.80
C ASP A 14 26.64 -11.60 2.97
N HIS A 15 27.73 -11.13 3.58
CA HIS A 15 29.04 -11.05 2.95
C HIS A 15 30.14 -11.25 3.99
N TYR A 16 31.13 -12.08 3.68
CA TYR A 16 32.16 -12.50 4.65
C TYR A 16 32.96 -11.33 5.27
N ASN A 17 33.17 -10.23 4.53
CA ASN A 17 33.85 -9.03 5.04
C ASN A 17 32.91 -8.02 5.71
N TRP A 18 31.59 -8.09 5.45
CA TRP A 18 30.65 -7.05 5.86
C TRP A 18 29.54 -7.54 6.76
N LYS A 19 29.54 -8.81 7.13
CA LYS A 19 28.50 -9.42 7.98
C LYS A 19 28.34 -8.76 9.37
N GLU A 20 29.34 -8.03 9.82
CA GLU A 20 29.32 -7.32 11.10
C GLU A 20 28.63 -5.95 10.99
N TYR A 21 28.36 -5.49 9.77
CA TYR A 21 27.69 -4.22 9.54
C TYR A 21 26.20 -4.41 9.31
N ALA A 22 25.42 -3.47 9.86
CA ALA A 22 24.01 -3.41 9.62
C ALA A 22 23.70 -2.83 8.24
N ALA A 23 22.73 -3.43 7.56
CA ALA A 23 22.15 -2.95 6.31
C ALA A 23 20.86 -2.16 6.57
N ILE A 24 20.05 -2.62 7.53
CA ILE A 24 18.79 -1.97 7.92
C ILE A 24 18.75 -1.90 9.43
N THR A 25 18.43 -0.73 9.98
CA THR A 25 18.31 -0.51 11.41
C THR A 25 17.01 0.17 11.77
N LYS A 26 16.55 -0.07 13.00
CA LYS A 26 15.35 0.52 13.58
C LYS A 26 15.72 1.15 14.92
N ASN A 27 15.23 2.35 15.17
CA ASN A 27 15.47 3.03 16.43
C ASN A 27 14.19 3.74 16.91
N HIS A 28 13.99 3.76 18.21
CA HIS A 28 12.92 4.51 18.84
C HIS A 28 13.40 5.89 19.24
N TYR A 29 12.65 6.92 18.85
CA TYR A 29 12.94 8.30 19.21
C TYR A 29 11.68 9.00 19.70
N GLY A 30 11.64 9.33 20.95
CA GLY A 30 10.46 9.88 21.60
C GLY A 30 9.27 8.89 21.52
N LYS A 31 8.18 9.30 20.88
CA LYS A 31 7.00 8.45 20.66
C LYS A 31 7.00 7.76 19.28
N GLY A 32 8.01 8.01 18.48
CA GLY A 32 8.10 7.51 17.11
C GLY A 32 9.18 6.46 16.94
N THR A 33 9.18 5.87 15.74
CA THR A 33 10.17 4.89 15.29
C THR A 33 10.78 5.38 13.98
N ALA A 34 12.10 5.28 13.87
CA ALA A 34 12.85 5.59 12.66
C ALA A 34 13.49 4.30 12.13
N ILE A 35 13.25 4.00 10.85
CA ILE A 35 13.90 2.90 10.15
C ILE A 35 14.85 3.50 9.12
N TYR A 36 16.10 3.03 9.14
CA TYR A 36 17.11 3.45 8.18
C TYR A 36 17.54 2.27 7.30
N ILE A 37 17.39 2.44 5.99
CA ILE A 37 17.81 1.46 4.97
C ILE A 37 19.11 2.00 4.37
N GLY A 38 20.25 1.35 4.69
CA GLY A 38 21.59 1.80 4.34
C GLY A 38 22.15 1.21 3.04
N CYS A 39 21.34 0.49 2.26
CA CYS A 39 21.73 -0.15 1.01
C CYS A 39 20.56 -0.17 0.03
N MET A 40 20.83 -0.49 -1.25
CA MET A 40 19.77 -0.87 -2.18
C MET A 40 19.34 -2.30 -1.87
N THR A 41 18.07 -2.46 -1.57
CA THR A 41 17.44 -3.77 -1.31
C THR A 41 16.66 -4.25 -2.53
N ASP A 42 16.31 -5.52 -2.56
CA ASP A 42 15.29 -6.04 -3.46
C ASP A 42 13.88 -5.58 -3.05
N ASP A 43 12.92 -5.69 -3.97
CA ASP A 43 11.55 -5.22 -3.78
C ASP A 43 10.83 -5.94 -2.63
N ASN A 44 11.12 -7.21 -2.38
CA ASN A 44 10.48 -7.97 -1.31
C ASN A 44 10.94 -7.48 0.06
N THR A 45 12.24 -7.24 0.22
CA THR A 45 12.81 -6.66 1.44
C THR A 45 12.25 -5.27 1.69
N LEU A 46 12.21 -4.42 0.66
CA LEU A 46 11.63 -3.08 0.77
C LEU A 46 10.15 -3.14 1.16
N LYS A 47 9.38 -4.01 0.51
CA LYS A 47 7.96 -4.22 0.82
C LYS A 47 7.76 -4.68 2.26
N ALA A 48 8.58 -5.61 2.75
CA ALA A 48 8.49 -6.09 4.13
C ALA A 48 8.74 -4.97 5.15
N VAL A 49 9.78 -4.16 4.95
CA VAL A 49 10.12 -3.02 5.82
C VAL A 49 9.02 -1.97 5.81
N LEU A 50 8.49 -1.62 4.63
CA LEU A 50 7.39 -0.65 4.51
C LEU A 50 6.10 -1.17 5.14
N THR A 51 5.78 -2.45 4.96
CA THR A 51 4.60 -3.08 5.58
C THR A 51 4.69 -3.03 7.10
N GLU A 52 5.86 -3.35 7.68
CA GLU A 52 6.07 -3.24 9.13
C GLU A 52 5.91 -1.79 9.61
N ALA A 53 6.47 -0.83 8.89
CA ALA A 53 6.36 0.59 9.23
C ALA A 53 4.91 1.08 9.19
N LEU A 54 4.14 0.72 8.15
CA LEU A 54 2.73 1.07 8.01
C LEU A 54 1.88 0.45 9.11
N ASN A 55 2.07 -0.85 9.41
CA ASN A 55 1.38 -1.54 10.49
C ASN A 55 1.67 -0.90 11.86
N SER A 56 2.92 -0.54 12.13
CA SER A 56 3.33 0.09 13.39
C SER A 56 2.79 1.52 13.54
N ALA A 57 2.49 2.18 12.43
CA ALA A 57 1.89 3.51 12.38
C ALA A 57 0.34 3.47 12.28
N GLU A 58 -0.27 2.28 12.33
CA GLU A 58 -1.72 2.06 12.16
C GLU A 58 -2.26 2.68 10.85
N VAL A 59 -1.43 2.69 9.80
CA VAL A 59 -1.82 3.15 8.47
C VAL A 59 -2.41 1.99 7.69
N GLU A 60 -3.62 2.17 7.19
CA GLU A 60 -4.31 1.16 6.38
C GLU A 60 -3.49 0.85 5.11
N ILE A 61 -3.13 -0.42 4.94
CA ILE A 61 -2.45 -0.90 3.73
C ILE A 61 -3.53 -1.17 2.68
N PRO A 62 -3.41 -0.61 1.46
CA PRO A 62 -4.37 -0.87 0.39
C PRO A 62 -4.45 -2.37 0.07
N GLU A 63 -5.66 -2.91 -0.01
CA GLU A 63 -5.92 -4.32 -0.35
C GLU A 63 -5.60 -4.65 -1.81
N TYR A 64 -5.56 -3.61 -2.65
CA TYR A 64 -5.37 -3.74 -4.09
C TYR A 64 -3.90 -3.58 -4.46
N SER A 65 -3.45 -4.45 -5.36
CA SER A 65 -2.09 -4.42 -5.89
C SER A 65 -2.06 -3.92 -7.34
N TRP A 66 -0.90 -3.41 -7.74
CA TRP A 66 -0.65 -3.08 -9.14
C TRP A 66 -1.09 -4.24 -10.08
N PRO A 67 -1.78 -3.97 -11.21
CA PRO A 67 -1.96 -2.66 -11.86
C PRO A 67 -3.21 -1.89 -11.42
N VAL A 68 -3.94 -2.35 -10.40
CA VAL A 68 -5.13 -1.67 -9.89
C VAL A 68 -4.72 -0.69 -8.78
N ILE A 69 -5.19 0.55 -8.91
CA ILE A 69 -5.03 1.58 -7.90
C ILE A 69 -6.41 2.06 -7.46
N VAL A 70 -6.66 2.06 -6.16
CA VAL A 70 -7.87 2.63 -5.59
C VAL A 70 -7.55 3.92 -4.85
N ARG A 71 -8.36 4.96 -5.11
CA ARG A 71 -8.31 6.25 -4.40
C ARG A 71 -9.67 6.55 -3.80
N LYS A 72 -9.66 7.15 -2.63
CA LYS A 72 -10.86 7.59 -1.93
C LYS A 72 -10.86 9.11 -1.82
N GLY A 73 -12.03 9.72 -1.94
CA GLY A 73 -12.25 11.14 -1.71
C GLY A 73 -13.64 11.38 -1.15
N ILE A 74 -13.91 12.60 -0.77
CA ILE A 74 -15.24 13.04 -0.33
C ILE A 74 -15.70 14.13 -1.31
N ASN A 75 -16.91 13.97 -1.84
CA ASN A 75 -17.50 14.96 -2.75
C ASN A 75 -18.20 16.10 -1.98
N ASP A 76 -18.70 17.09 -2.71
CA ASP A 76 -19.40 18.26 -2.13
C ASP A 76 -20.70 17.90 -1.42
N LEU A 77 -21.23 16.70 -1.65
CA LEU A 77 -22.39 16.16 -0.94
C LEU A 77 -22.01 15.39 0.33
N ASN A 78 -20.74 15.45 0.71
CA ASN A 78 -20.15 14.74 1.86
C ASN A 78 -20.27 13.21 1.76
N LYS A 79 -20.30 12.68 0.53
CA LYS A 79 -20.29 11.25 0.27
C LYS A 79 -18.89 10.79 -0.09
N CYS A 80 -18.52 9.58 0.34
CA CYS A 80 -17.28 8.94 -0.07
C CYS A 80 -17.37 8.55 -1.54
N VAL A 81 -16.34 8.84 -2.29
CA VAL A 81 -16.20 8.46 -3.71
C VAL A 81 -14.93 7.64 -3.86
N ARG A 82 -15.05 6.45 -4.45
CA ARG A 82 -13.93 5.58 -4.78
C ARG A 82 -13.66 5.59 -6.26
N TYR A 83 -12.42 5.79 -6.60
CA TYR A 83 -11.89 5.69 -7.97
C TYR A 83 -11.08 4.39 -8.05
N ILE A 84 -11.53 3.45 -8.88
CA ILE A 84 -10.87 2.18 -9.14
C ILE A 84 -10.24 2.29 -10.53
N LEU A 85 -8.91 2.40 -10.59
CA LEU A 85 -8.16 2.66 -11.82
C LEU A 85 -7.39 1.41 -12.25
N ASN A 86 -7.45 1.09 -13.53
CA ASN A 86 -6.68 0.02 -14.15
C ASN A 86 -5.55 0.60 -15.01
N TYR A 87 -4.31 0.42 -14.57
CA TYR A 87 -3.10 0.87 -15.27
C TYR A 87 -2.46 -0.26 -16.10
N SER A 88 -3.27 -1.07 -16.79
CA SER A 88 -2.78 -2.12 -17.67
C SER A 88 -3.56 -2.21 -18.97
N ALA A 89 -2.98 -2.93 -19.93
CA ALA A 89 -3.62 -3.25 -21.21
C ALA A 89 -4.61 -4.43 -21.12
N GLU A 90 -4.78 -5.00 -19.93
CA GLU A 90 -5.66 -6.14 -19.67
C GLU A 90 -6.82 -5.72 -18.79
N GLU A 91 -7.96 -6.38 -18.97
CA GLU A 91 -9.13 -6.23 -18.08
C GLU A 91 -8.78 -6.72 -16.67
N GLN A 92 -9.23 -5.99 -15.66
CA GLN A 92 -9.04 -6.35 -14.26
C GLN A 92 -10.39 -6.58 -13.58
N ASN A 93 -10.51 -7.70 -12.90
CA ASN A 93 -11.65 -8.02 -12.06
C ASN A 93 -11.28 -7.80 -10.59
N VAL A 94 -11.93 -6.85 -9.96
CA VAL A 94 -11.59 -6.34 -8.62
C VAL A 94 -12.73 -6.65 -7.68
N ILE A 95 -12.43 -7.26 -6.55
CA ILE A 95 -13.45 -7.38 -5.48
C ILE A 95 -13.58 -6.02 -4.80
N TYR A 96 -14.79 -5.49 -4.81
CA TYR A 96 -15.10 -4.22 -4.15
C TYR A 96 -15.15 -4.39 -2.64
N HIS A 97 -14.41 -3.55 -1.93
CA HIS A 97 -14.44 -3.48 -0.47
C HIS A 97 -14.79 -2.07 -0.02
N GLY A 98 -16.06 -1.82 0.21
CA GLY A 98 -16.56 -0.51 0.60
C GLY A 98 -18.02 -0.55 1.03
N ALA A 99 -18.55 0.61 1.42
CA ALA A 99 -19.96 0.73 1.68
C ALA A 99 -20.76 0.56 0.38
N ASN A 100 -22.03 0.18 0.51
CA ASN A 100 -22.93 0.09 -0.65
C ASN A 100 -22.97 1.44 -1.38
N GLY A 101 -22.96 1.40 -2.70
CA GLY A 101 -22.90 2.60 -3.50
C GLY A 101 -23.44 2.39 -4.92
N THR A 102 -23.22 3.41 -5.75
CA THR A 102 -23.60 3.39 -7.17
C THR A 102 -22.37 3.68 -8.02
N GLU A 103 -22.14 2.85 -9.04
CA GLU A 103 -21.13 3.14 -10.07
C GLU A 103 -21.66 4.23 -10.98
N LEU A 104 -20.93 5.37 -11.06
CA LEU A 104 -21.49 6.60 -11.64
C LEU A 104 -21.65 6.59 -13.16
N PHE A 105 -20.94 5.70 -13.88
CA PHE A 105 -21.06 5.65 -15.35
C PHE A 105 -22.16 4.68 -15.80
N SER A 106 -22.28 3.54 -15.12
CA SER A 106 -23.29 2.51 -15.46
C SER A 106 -24.59 2.65 -14.68
N GLU A 107 -24.58 3.47 -13.62
CA GLU A 107 -25.69 3.62 -12.65
C GLU A 107 -26.05 2.31 -11.92
N GLU A 108 -25.16 1.31 -11.97
CA GLU A 108 -25.34 0.03 -11.28
C GLU A 108 -25.03 0.16 -9.80
N SER A 109 -25.81 -0.55 -8.98
CA SER A 109 -25.51 -0.65 -7.56
C SER A 109 -24.33 -1.59 -7.32
N VAL A 110 -23.46 -1.22 -6.40
CA VAL A 110 -22.27 -2.00 -6.00
C VAL A 110 -22.31 -2.21 -4.48
N GLN A 111 -22.04 -3.44 -4.05
CA GLN A 111 -22.00 -3.82 -2.64
C GLN A 111 -20.67 -4.46 -2.28
N ASP A 112 -20.34 -4.51 -0.99
CA ASP A 112 -19.14 -5.19 -0.51
C ASP A 112 -19.12 -6.66 -0.97
N GLY A 113 -17.99 -7.09 -1.53
CA GLY A 113 -17.81 -8.42 -2.11
C GLY A 113 -18.19 -8.55 -3.59
N ASP A 114 -18.80 -7.54 -4.19
CA ASP A 114 -19.09 -7.56 -5.63
C ASP A 114 -17.82 -7.51 -6.48
N THR A 115 -17.88 -8.15 -7.64
CA THR A 115 -16.81 -8.06 -8.63
C THR A 115 -17.03 -6.86 -9.55
N VAL A 116 -16.13 -5.90 -9.51
CA VAL A 116 -16.11 -4.75 -10.41
C VAL A 116 -15.12 -4.99 -11.52
N THR A 117 -15.60 -5.04 -12.76
CA THR A 117 -14.74 -5.19 -13.94
C THR A 117 -14.29 -3.82 -14.44
N VAL A 118 -12.98 -3.62 -14.53
CA VAL A 118 -12.36 -2.38 -15.02
C VAL A 118 -11.60 -2.67 -16.32
N LEU A 119 -12.08 -2.11 -17.42
CA LEU A 119 -11.48 -2.29 -18.74
C LEU A 119 -10.04 -1.77 -18.80
N PRO A 120 -9.25 -2.17 -19.81
CA PRO A 120 -7.89 -1.69 -20.01
C PRO A 120 -7.80 -0.16 -20.03
N TRP A 121 -6.85 0.41 -19.28
CA TRP A 121 -6.59 1.85 -19.20
C TRP A 121 -7.83 2.70 -18.86
N ASN A 122 -8.74 2.11 -18.10
CA ASN A 122 -10.02 2.73 -17.73
C ASN A 122 -10.17 2.83 -16.20
N LEU A 123 -11.26 3.41 -15.77
CA LEU A 123 -11.60 3.55 -14.37
C LEU A 123 -13.11 3.31 -14.14
N LYS A 124 -13.44 2.96 -12.90
CA LYS A 124 -14.79 2.96 -12.36
C LYS A 124 -14.84 3.93 -11.19
N ILE A 125 -15.97 4.60 -11.03
CA ILE A 125 -16.21 5.55 -9.93
C ILE A 125 -17.44 5.09 -9.17
N VAL A 126 -17.26 4.77 -7.89
CA VAL A 126 -18.36 4.37 -7.00
C VAL A 126 -18.60 5.47 -5.97
N GLU A 127 -19.80 6.05 -5.96
CA GLU A 127 -20.29 6.93 -4.91
C GLU A 127 -20.98 6.09 -3.84
N GLU A 128 -20.42 6.09 -2.63
CA GLU A 128 -20.98 5.38 -1.48
C GLU A 128 -22.22 6.10 -0.92
N ALA A 129 -23.18 5.34 -0.45
CA ALA A 129 -24.46 5.86 0.06
C ALA A 129 -24.33 6.64 1.37
#